data_8074240553794963477920cc88a88c65
#
_entry.id   8074240553794963477920cc88a88c65
#
_cell.length_a   1.000
_cell.length_b   1.000
_cell.length_c   1.000
_cell.angle_alpha   90.00
_cell.angle_beta   90.00
_cell.angle_gamma   90.00
#
_symmetry.space_group_name_H-M   'P 1'
#
loop_
_entity.id
_entity.type
_entity.pdbx_description
1 polymer ?
#
loop_
_entity_poly.entity_id
_entity_poly.type
_entity_poly.pdbx_seq_one_letter_code
_entity_poly.pdbx_strand_id
1 'polypeptide(L)'
;LGMALCTAFFGTLLAYGAALITARSTLPKWRKQSVDSIALVTNTIPGMVLGLAFLFTFTGTPLQNTFPLMILCNIVHYFSTPYLMMKNSLSKMNAGWETTAMLMGDSWPKTILRVVTPNAASSLIEVFSYYFINAMVTISALIFLAGARTMVLTTKIKQLQYVNEYNEVFVLSLLILFTNLLAKAIFTWLANRSAQTGKRNNKKRKETKPSCI
;
A
#
# COMPACT_ATOMS: atom_id res chain seq x y z
N LEU A 1 9.08 -5.08 -12.33
CA LEU A 1 9.53 -4.14 -11.30
C LEU A 1 8.79 -2.81 -11.38
N GLY A 2 8.79 -2.12 -12.55
CA GLY A 2 8.14 -0.81 -12.71
C GLY A 2 6.66 -0.81 -12.32
N MET A 3 5.88 -1.79 -12.78
CA MET A 3 4.48 -1.95 -12.41
C MET A 3 4.31 -2.11 -10.89
N ALA A 4 5.15 -2.92 -10.23
CA ALA A 4 5.08 -3.13 -8.79
C ALA A 4 5.41 -1.85 -7.99
N LEU A 5 6.40 -1.07 -8.45
CA LEU A 5 6.73 0.24 -7.86
C LEU A 5 5.57 1.23 -7.99
N CYS A 6 4.96 1.33 -9.17
CA CYS A 6 3.79 2.20 -9.37
C CYS A 6 2.60 1.74 -8.51
N THR A 7 2.32 0.45 -8.45
CA THR A 7 1.27 -0.12 -7.58
C THR A 7 1.54 0.23 -6.12
N ALA A 8 2.79 0.07 -5.65
CA ALA A 8 3.17 0.38 -4.28
C ALA A 8 3.03 1.87 -3.96
N PHE A 9 3.46 2.74 -4.86
CA PHE A 9 3.37 4.18 -4.68
C PHE A 9 1.91 4.68 -4.60
N PHE A 10 1.12 4.40 -5.64
CA PHE A 10 -0.27 4.85 -5.69
C PHE A 10 -1.14 4.14 -4.66
N GLY A 11 -0.92 2.83 -4.43
CA GLY A 11 -1.64 2.05 -3.42
C GLY A 11 -1.39 2.57 -2.01
N THR A 12 -0.14 2.88 -1.67
CA THR A 12 0.21 3.47 -0.36
C THR A 12 -0.44 4.83 -0.18
N LEU A 13 -0.43 5.69 -1.21
CA LEU A 13 -1.05 7.00 -1.16
C LEU A 13 -2.56 6.91 -0.90
N LEU A 14 -3.25 6.01 -1.62
CA LEU A 14 -4.69 5.78 -1.47
C LEU A 14 -5.03 5.17 -0.10
N ALA A 15 -4.29 4.17 0.35
CA ALA A 15 -4.49 3.54 1.65
C ALA A 15 -4.25 4.52 2.80
N TYR A 16 -3.21 5.36 2.69
CA TYR A 16 -2.92 6.42 3.66
C TYR A 16 -4.03 7.46 3.69
N GLY A 17 -4.48 7.96 2.53
CA GLY A 17 -5.58 8.93 2.44
C GLY A 17 -6.88 8.40 3.04
N ALA A 18 -7.27 7.16 2.72
CA ALA A 18 -8.45 6.52 3.29
C ALA A 18 -8.34 6.33 4.82
N ALA A 19 -7.16 5.92 5.29
CA ALA A 19 -6.89 5.75 6.72
C ALA A 19 -6.89 7.08 7.48
N LEU A 20 -6.40 8.18 6.90
CA LEU A 20 -6.50 9.52 7.47
C LEU A 20 -7.97 9.95 7.63
N ILE A 21 -8.79 9.70 6.62
CA ILE A 21 -10.22 10.03 6.67
C ILE A 21 -10.91 9.28 7.81
N THR A 22 -10.63 8.00 7.99
CA THR A 22 -11.32 7.18 9.00
C THR A 22 -10.76 7.36 10.41
N ALA A 23 -9.43 7.47 10.55
CA ALA A 23 -8.78 7.52 11.87
C ALA A 23 -8.63 8.96 12.42
N ARG A 24 -8.42 9.97 11.56
CA ARG A 24 -7.98 11.31 12.00
C ARG A 24 -8.92 12.46 11.60
N SER A 25 -9.92 12.25 10.74
CA SER A 25 -10.84 13.31 10.37
C SER A 25 -11.96 13.50 11.42
N THR A 26 -12.60 14.66 11.37
CA THR A 26 -13.78 15.00 12.19
C THR A 26 -15.11 14.58 11.54
N LEU A 27 -15.07 13.75 10.49
CA LEU A 27 -16.25 13.30 9.77
C LEU A 27 -17.20 12.48 10.65
N PRO A 28 -18.51 12.51 10.38
CA PRO A 28 -19.51 11.74 11.12
C PRO A 28 -19.26 10.22 10.98
N LYS A 29 -19.66 9.48 12.02
CA LYS A 29 -19.39 8.03 12.14
C LYS A 29 -19.87 7.23 10.91
N TRP A 30 -21.03 7.56 10.36
CA TRP A 30 -21.60 6.84 9.22
C TRP A 30 -20.71 6.90 7.96
N ARG A 31 -20.09 8.08 7.67
CA ARG A 31 -19.14 8.21 6.55
C ARG A 31 -17.86 7.40 6.77
N LYS A 32 -17.36 7.40 8.00
CA LYS A 32 -16.20 6.58 8.35
C LYS A 32 -16.49 5.09 8.19
N GLN A 33 -17.65 4.65 8.65
CA GLN A 33 -18.10 3.25 8.49
C GLN A 33 -18.27 2.86 7.01
N SER A 34 -18.78 3.77 6.16
CA SER A 34 -18.88 3.50 4.72
C SER A 34 -17.51 3.27 4.08
N VAL A 35 -16.51 4.10 4.42
CA VAL A 35 -15.13 3.92 3.94
C VAL A 35 -14.53 2.60 4.47
N ASP A 36 -14.74 2.29 5.74
CA ASP A 36 -14.31 1.02 6.34
C ASP A 36 -14.92 -0.18 5.61
N SER A 37 -16.24 -0.16 5.38
CA SER A 37 -16.93 -1.27 4.71
C SER A 37 -16.44 -1.46 3.28
N ILE A 38 -16.29 -0.40 2.50
CA ILE A 38 -15.75 -0.45 1.14
C ILE A 38 -14.33 -1.01 1.14
N ALA A 39 -13.48 -0.53 2.06
CA ALA A 39 -12.11 -0.98 2.16
C ALA A 39 -12.00 -2.48 2.50
N LEU A 40 -12.89 -2.99 3.36
CA LEU A 40 -12.87 -4.39 3.81
C LEU A 40 -13.46 -5.36 2.80
N VAL A 41 -14.42 -4.92 1.98
CA VAL A 41 -15.05 -5.77 0.95
C VAL A 41 -14.02 -6.28 -0.05
N THR A 42 -12.99 -5.51 -0.37
CA THR A 42 -11.96 -5.94 -1.34
C THR A 42 -11.24 -7.23 -0.94
N ASN A 43 -11.14 -7.52 0.36
CA ASN A 43 -10.51 -8.74 0.87
C ASN A 43 -11.37 -10.00 0.72
N THR A 44 -12.66 -9.85 0.47
CA THR A 44 -13.59 -10.97 0.31
C THR A 44 -13.70 -11.48 -1.12
N ILE A 45 -13.19 -10.69 -2.09
CA ILE A 45 -13.30 -11.01 -3.51
C ILE A 45 -12.07 -11.81 -3.96
N PRO A 46 -12.24 -13.05 -4.46
CA PRO A 46 -11.14 -13.81 -5.02
C PRO A 46 -10.47 -13.07 -6.18
N GLY A 47 -9.13 -13.09 -6.24
CA GLY A 47 -8.37 -12.37 -7.26
C GLY A 47 -8.78 -12.69 -8.70
N MET A 48 -9.09 -13.95 -8.98
CA MET A 48 -9.56 -14.37 -10.32
C MET A 48 -10.90 -13.72 -10.69
N VAL A 49 -11.84 -13.64 -9.73
CA VAL A 49 -13.15 -13.00 -9.94
C VAL A 49 -12.97 -11.51 -10.19
N LEU A 50 -12.10 -10.86 -9.43
CA LEU A 50 -11.77 -9.45 -9.63
C LEU A 50 -11.14 -9.21 -11.01
N GLY A 51 -10.17 -10.05 -11.42
CA GLY A 51 -9.53 -9.96 -12.74
C GLY A 51 -10.53 -10.09 -13.88
N LEU A 52 -11.48 -11.04 -13.79
CA LEU A 52 -12.55 -11.20 -14.76
C LEU A 52 -13.52 -10.01 -14.78
N ALA A 53 -13.89 -9.48 -13.61
CA ALA A 53 -14.74 -8.29 -13.52
C ALA A 53 -14.09 -7.10 -14.20
N PHE A 54 -12.80 -6.87 -13.97
CA PHE A 54 -12.03 -5.82 -14.65
C PHE A 54 -11.95 -6.07 -16.17
N LEU A 55 -11.71 -7.31 -16.59
CA LEU A 55 -11.69 -7.65 -18.02
C LEU A 55 -13.01 -7.26 -18.68
N PHE A 56 -14.14 -7.74 -18.15
CA PHE A 56 -15.46 -7.46 -18.75
C PHE A 56 -15.84 -5.99 -18.72
N THR A 57 -15.51 -5.28 -17.62
CA THR A 57 -15.82 -3.86 -17.49
C THR A 57 -15.04 -2.99 -18.48
N PHE A 58 -13.79 -3.34 -18.75
CA PHE A 58 -12.89 -2.53 -19.58
C PHE A 58 -12.68 -3.11 -20.99
N THR A 59 -13.37 -4.20 -21.35
CA THR A 59 -13.35 -4.72 -22.73
C THR A 59 -13.85 -3.67 -23.70
N GLY A 60 -13.12 -3.45 -24.80
CA GLY A 60 -13.44 -2.44 -25.80
C GLY A 60 -13.06 -0.99 -25.41
N THR A 61 -12.50 -0.75 -24.24
CA THR A 61 -11.97 0.55 -23.83
C THR A 61 -10.48 0.69 -24.17
N PRO A 62 -9.94 1.91 -24.31
CA PRO A 62 -8.51 2.12 -24.55
C PRO A 62 -7.61 1.69 -23.37
N LEU A 63 -8.21 1.41 -22.20
CA LEU A 63 -7.49 0.90 -21.02
C LEU A 63 -7.26 -0.62 -21.06
N GLN A 64 -7.95 -1.35 -21.92
CA GLN A 64 -7.79 -2.80 -22.08
C GLN A 64 -6.33 -3.15 -22.42
N ASN A 65 -5.79 -4.20 -21.78
CA ASN A 65 -4.41 -4.68 -21.97
C ASN A 65 -3.33 -3.60 -21.74
N THR A 66 -3.55 -2.70 -20.76
CA THR A 66 -2.57 -1.66 -20.40
C THR A 66 -2.05 -1.85 -18.98
N PHE A 67 -0.83 -1.37 -18.71
CA PHE A 67 -0.26 -1.37 -17.36
C PHE A 67 -1.09 -0.57 -16.33
N PRO A 68 -1.66 0.61 -16.64
CA PRO A 68 -2.54 1.32 -15.71
C PRO A 68 -3.71 0.48 -15.20
N LEU A 69 -4.36 -0.31 -16.06
CA LEU A 69 -5.45 -1.19 -15.65
C LEU A 69 -4.97 -2.28 -14.69
N MET A 70 -3.81 -2.88 -14.97
CA MET A 70 -3.20 -3.90 -14.10
C MET A 70 -2.79 -3.30 -12.73
N ILE A 71 -2.25 -2.07 -12.72
CA ILE A 71 -1.91 -1.35 -11.48
C ILE A 71 -3.17 -1.10 -10.66
N LEU A 72 -4.23 -0.60 -11.28
CA LEU A 72 -5.51 -0.34 -10.62
C LEU A 72 -6.11 -1.62 -10.03
N CYS A 73 -6.11 -2.71 -10.79
CA CYS A 73 -6.58 -4.02 -10.32
C CYS A 73 -5.80 -4.52 -9.10
N ASN A 74 -4.46 -4.40 -9.11
CA ASN A 74 -3.63 -4.77 -7.97
C ASN A 74 -3.88 -3.90 -6.74
N ILE A 75 -4.04 -2.59 -6.92
CA ILE A 75 -4.34 -1.67 -5.81
C ILE A 75 -5.66 -2.08 -5.16
N VAL A 76 -6.71 -2.30 -5.94
CA VAL A 76 -8.03 -2.71 -5.42
C VAL A 76 -7.94 -4.07 -4.75
N HIS A 77 -7.27 -5.04 -5.36
CA HIS A 77 -7.15 -6.41 -4.84
C HIS A 77 -6.50 -6.46 -3.45
N TYR A 78 -5.44 -5.68 -3.25
CA TYR A 78 -4.69 -5.68 -1.99
C TYR A 78 -5.03 -4.53 -1.05
N PHE A 79 -6.10 -3.77 -1.29
CA PHE A 79 -6.39 -2.53 -0.57
C PHE A 79 -6.64 -2.71 0.92
N SER A 80 -7.33 -3.76 1.31
CA SER A 80 -7.84 -3.97 2.67
C SER A 80 -6.73 -4.01 3.72
N THR A 81 -5.71 -4.85 3.52
CA THR A 81 -4.61 -5.02 4.49
C THR A 81 -3.80 -3.74 4.70
N PRO A 82 -3.29 -3.04 3.65
CA PRO A 82 -2.63 -1.75 3.78
C PRO A 82 -3.47 -0.68 4.46
N TYR A 83 -4.75 -0.62 4.12
CA TYR A 83 -5.68 0.29 4.77
C TYR A 83 -5.76 0.04 6.28
N LEU A 84 -5.93 -1.23 6.71
CA LEU A 84 -5.98 -1.59 8.13
C LEU A 84 -4.64 -1.34 8.84
N MET A 85 -3.51 -1.63 8.20
CA MET A 85 -2.19 -1.33 8.75
C MET A 85 -2.04 0.17 9.03
N MET A 86 -2.38 1.01 8.05
CA MET A 86 -2.33 2.46 8.20
C MET A 86 -3.32 2.97 9.23
N LYS A 87 -4.57 2.52 9.20
CA LYS A 87 -5.60 2.91 10.16
C LYS A 87 -5.18 2.58 11.59
N ASN A 88 -4.67 1.38 11.84
CA ASN A 88 -4.18 0.96 13.14
C ASN A 88 -2.97 1.79 13.60
N SER A 89 -2.05 2.10 12.71
CA SER A 89 -0.90 2.96 13.03
C SER A 89 -1.35 4.38 13.41
N LEU A 90 -2.21 4.98 12.62
CA LEU A 90 -2.72 6.32 12.85
C LEU A 90 -3.58 6.41 14.13
N SER A 91 -4.38 5.40 14.42
CA SER A 91 -5.23 5.37 15.63
C SER A 91 -4.44 5.30 16.94
N LYS A 92 -3.21 4.76 16.92
CA LYS A 92 -2.32 4.70 18.09
C LYS A 92 -1.60 6.03 18.37
N MET A 93 -1.64 6.99 17.45
CA MET A 93 -1.00 8.29 17.62
C MET A 93 -1.89 9.20 18.48
N ASN A 94 -1.26 10.10 19.26
CA ASN A 94 -1.99 11.03 20.12
C ASN A 94 -2.90 11.96 19.30
N ALA A 95 -4.20 11.94 19.59
CA ALA A 95 -5.19 12.79 18.95
C ALA A 95 -5.04 14.28 19.34
N GLY A 96 -4.40 14.58 20.45
CA GLY A 96 -4.16 15.95 20.89
C GLY A 96 -3.24 16.77 19.99
N TRP A 97 -2.52 16.15 19.06
CA TRP A 97 -1.65 16.89 18.13
C TRP A 97 -2.43 17.82 17.21
N GLU A 98 -3.56 17.37 16.68
CA GLU A 98 -4.42 18.18 15.84
C GLU A 98 -5.10 19.31 16.63
N THR A 99 -5.53 19.03 17.85
CA THR A 99 -6.12 20.05 18.73
C THR A 99 -5.10 21.13 19.08
N THR A 100 -3.88 20.74 19.45
CA THR A 100 -2.80 21.69 19.76
C THR A 100 -2.43 22.53 18.53
N ALA A 101 -2.32 21.91 17.36
CA ALA A 101 -2.01 22.62 16.12
C ALA A 101 -3.10 23.62 15.73
N MET A 102 -4.38 23.25 15.92
CA MET A 102 -5.52 24.12 15.67
C MET A 102 -5.51 25.33 16.62
N LEU A 103 -5.18 25.15 17.90
CA LEU A 103 -5.01 26.24 18.87
C LEU A 103 -3.86 27.17 18.52
N MET A 104 -2.84 26.67 17.81
CA MET A 104 -1.71 27.46 17.30
C MET A 104 -1.98 28.12 15.93
N GLY A 105 -3.20 27.97 15.38
CA GLY A 105 -3.60 28.54 14.08
C GLY A 105 -3.13 27.72 12.86
N ASP A 106 -2.63 26.48 13.05
CA ASP A 106 -2.24 25.62 11.94
C ASP A 106 -3.46 24.91 11.35
N SER A 107 -3.52 24.84 10.01
CA SER A 107 -4.57 24.10 9.30
C SER A 107 -4.36 22.60 9.42
N TRP A 108 -5.47 21.82 9.37
CA TRP A 108 -5.43 20.37 9.44
C TRP A 108 -4.46 19.70 8.44
N PRO A 109 -4.44 20.06 7.12
CA PRO A 109 -3.48 19.46 6.18
C PRO A 109 -2.02 19.73 6.54
N LYS A 110 -1.73 20.92 7.06
CA LYS A 110 -0.37 21.31 7.51
C LYS A 110 0.08 20.45 8.70
N THR A 111 -0.82 20.19 9.63
CA THR A 111 -0.57 19.31 10.78
C THR A 111 -0.34 17.87 10.34
N ILE A 112 -1.15 17.35 9.42
CA ILE A 112 -0.97 16.01 8.86
C ILE A 112 0.42 15.88 8.23
N LEU A 113 0.80 16.80 7.35
CA LEU A 113 2.08 16.72 6.62
C LEU A 113 3.30 16.93 7.53
N ARG A 114 3.22 17.82 8.53
CA ARG A 114 4.37 18.18 9.38
C ARG A 114 4.51 17.32 10.62
N VAL A 115 3.42 16.76 11.12
CA VAL A 115 3.43 16.03 12.39
C VAL A 115 3.04 14.57 12.21
N VAL A 116 1.88 14.30 11.60
CA VAL A 116 1.35 12.93 11.52
C VAL A 116 2.15 12.10 10.52
N THR A 117 2.39 12.59 9.31
CA THR A 117 3.08 11.84 8.25
C THR A 117 4.51 11.44 8.63
N PRO A 118 5.38 12.31 9.19
CA PRO A 118 6.70 11.90 9.62
C PRO A 118 6.70 10.85 10.75
N ASN A 119 5.71 10.91 11.64
CA ASN A 119 5.55 9.90 12.70
C ASN A 119 4.96 8.59 12.18
N ALA A 120 4.24 8.60 11.05
CA ALA A 120 3.72 7.43 10.35
C ALA A 120 4.73 6.81 9.35
N ALA A 121 5.91 7.41 9.17
CA ALA A 121 6.86 7.04 8.10
C ALA A 121 7.24 5.55 8.11
N SER A 122 7.46 4.94 9.28
CA SER A 122 7.74 3.51 9.39
C SER A 122 6.58 2.68 8.83
N SER A 123 5.34 3.00 9.19
CA SER A 123 4.15 2.28 8.71
C SER A 123 3.90 2.53 7.22
N LEU A 124 4.22 3.71 6.71
CA LEU A 124 4.16 4.00 5.27
C LEU A 124 5.13 3.12 4.46
N ILE A 125 6.35 2.93 4.97
CA ILE A 125 7.35 2.05 4.35
C ILE A 125 6.88 0.58 4.39
N GLU A 126 6.27 0.15 5.49
CA GLU A 126 5.72 -1.21 5.62
C GLU A 126 4.56 -1.45 4.64
N VAL A 127 3.64 -0.50 4.49
CA VAL A 127 2.54 -0.55 3.53
C VAL A 127 3.04 -0.54 2.09
N PHE A 128 4.04 0.29 1.78
CA PHE A 128 4.71 0.29 0.48
C PHE A 128 5.35 -1.07 0.16
N SER A 129 6.08 -1.63 1.13
CA SER A 129 6.68 -2.96 1.02
C SER A 129 5.62 -4.04 0.76
N TYR A 130 4.49 -3.97 1.45
CA TYR A 130 3.39 -4.91 1.27
C TYR A 130 2.86 -4.88 -0.17
N TYR A 131 2.51 -3.69 -0.68
CA TYR A 131 2.05 -3.55 -2.06
C TYR A 131 3.09 -4.01 -3.08
N PHE A 132 4.35 -3.64 -2.89
CA PHE A 132 5.43 -4.00 -3.81
C PHE A 132 5.59 -5.51 -3.93
N ILE A 133 5.73 -6.20 -2.79
CA ILE A 133 5.95 -7.65 -2.76
C ILE A 133 4.74 -8.39 -3.34
N ASN A 134 3.53 -8.01 -2.95
CA ASN A 134 2.32 -8.66 -3.46
C ASN A 134 2.12 -8.42 -4.95
N ALA A 135 2.38 -7.20 -5.45
CA ALA A 135 2.32 -6.90 -6.88
C ALA A 135 3.35 -7.69 -7.71
N MET A 136 4.50 -8.04 -7.12
CA MET A 136 5.54 -8.85 -7.78
C MET A 136 5.13 -10.33 -7.94
N VAL A 137 4.33 -10.87 -7.03
CA VAL A 137 3.96 -12.31 -7.03
C VAL A 137 2.54 -12.58 -7.54
N THR A 138 1.73 -11.55 -7.76
CA THR A 138 0.33 -11.71 -8.18
C THR A 138 0.22 -12.31 -9.57
N ILE A 139 -0.53 -13.40 -9.66
CA ILE A 139 -0.90 -14.06 -10.93
C ILE A 139 -2.41 -14.00 -11.12
N SER A 140 -3.18 -14.30 -10.07
CA SER A 140 -4.60 -14.63 -10.13
C SER A 140 -5.47 -13.58 -10.81
N ALA A 141 -5.29 -12.31 -10.47
CA ALA A 141 -6.05 -11.22 -11.09
C ALA A 141 -5.47 -10.79 -12.44
N LEU A 142 -4.13 -10.80 -12.56
CA LEU A 142 -3.43 -10.26 -13.72
C LEU A 142 -3.46 -11.18 -14.94
N ILE A 143 -3.68 -12.49 -14.77
CA ILE A 143 -3.69 -13.45 -15.88
C ILE A 143 -4.74 -13.11 -16.93
N PHE A 144 -5.85 -12.50 -16.55
CA PHE A 144 -6.93 -12.09 -17.46
C PHE A 144 -6.71 -10.72 -18.09
N LEU A 145 -5.86 -9.88 -17.46
CA LEU A 145 -5.60 -8.50 -17.90
C LEU A 145 -4.30 -8.36 -18.69
N ALA A 146 -3.42 -9.36 -18.60
CA ALA A 146 -2.14 -9.34 -19.30
C ALA A 146 -2.34 -9.67 -20.78
N GLY A 147 -2.00 -8.72 -21.65
CA GLY A 147 -1.91 -8.93 -23.11
C GLY A 147 -0.47 -9.20 -23.53
N ALA A 148 -0.27 -9.46 -24.83
CA ALA A 148 1.06 -9.75 -25.40
C ALA A 148 2.10 -8.64 -25.15
N ARG A 149 1.67 -7.38 -25.07
CA ARG A 149 2.54 -6.21 -24.83
C ARG A 149 2.70 -5.86 -23.35
N THR A 150 1.87 -6.41 -22.46
CA THR A 150 1.85 -6.10 -21.04
C THR A 150 2.14 -7.32 -20.18
N MET A 151 2.83 -8.31 -20.74
CA MET A 151 3.19 -9.52 -20.04
C MET A 151 4.14 -9.21 -18.88
N VAL A 152 3.73 -9.61 -17.69
CA VAL A 152 4.57 -9.53 -16.48
C VAL A 152 5.24 -10.87 -16.21
N LEU A 153 6.28 -10.87 -15.37
CA LEU A 153 7.10 -12.06 -15.12
C LEU A 153 6.28 -13.25 -14.60
N THR A 154 5.31 -12.99 -13.73
CA THR A 154 4.42 -14.02 -13.18
C THR A 154 3.47 -14.63 -14.22
N THR A 155 2.95 -13.83 -15.15
CA THR A 155 2.14 -14.35 -16.26
C THR A 155 3.00 -15.10 -17.27
N LYS A 156 4.26 -14.69 -17.48
CA LYS A 156 5.23 -15.43 -18.31
C LYS A 156 5.52 -16.82 -17.72
N ILE A 157 5.76 -16.92 -16.42
CA ILE A 157 5.93 -18.21 -15.73
C ILE A 157 4.74 -19.13 -16.00
N LYS A 158 3.51 -18.61 -15.92
CA LYS A 158 2.30 -19.39 -16.18
C LYS A 158 2.24 -19.89 -17.64
N GLN A 159 2.63 -19.04 -18.59
CA GLN A 159 2.70 -19.41 -20.00
C GLN A 159 3.73 -20.52 -20.23
N LEU A 160 4.93 -20.40 -19.63
CA LEU A 160 5.98 -21.41 -19.77
C LEU A 160 5.59 -22.75 -19.15
N GLN A 161 4.86 -22.75 -18.03
CA GLN A 161 4.28 -23.97 -17.47
C GLN A 161 3.33 -24.67 -18.46
N TYR A 162 2.59 -23.90 -19.24
CA TYR A 162 1.64 -24.45 -20.21
C TYR A 162 2.32 -25.15 -21.39
N VAL A 163 3.53 -24.69 -21.75
CA VAL A 163 4.35 -25.30 -22.82
C VAL A 163 5.40 -26.28 -22.30
N ASN A 164 5.33 -26.66 -21.00
CA ASN A 164 6.22 -27.61 -20.31
C ASN A 164 7.71 -27.19 -20.25
N GLU A 165 8.03 -25.91 -20.34
CA GLU A 165 9.41 -25.37 -20.20
C GLU A 165 9.76 -25.16 -18.73
N TYR A 166 9.85 -26.24 -17.97
CA TYR A 166 10.06 -26.21 -16.51
C TYR A 166 11.41 -25.62 -16.06
N ASN A 167 12.45 -25.73 -16.89
CA ASN A 167 13.77 -25.15 -16.57
C ASN A 167 13.69 -23.62 -16.50
N GLU A 168 13.01 -22.98 -17.46
CA GLU A 168 12.81 -21.53 -17.47
C GLU A 168 11.90 -21.09 -16.32
N VAL A 169 10.84 -21.86 -16.04
CA VAL A 169 9.94 -21.63 -14.90
C VAL A 169 10.71 -21.60 -13.60
N PHE A 170 11.62 -22.58 -13.39
CA PHE A 170 12.43 -22.65 -12.18
C PHE A 170 13.35 -21.43 -12.02
N VAL A 171 14.08 -21.06 -13.07
CA VAL A 171 14.97 -19.90 -13.06
C VAL A 171 14.22 -18.60 -12.78
N LEU A 172 13.07 -18.37 -13.46
CA LEU A 172 12.27 -17.17 -13.26
C LEU A 172 11.65 -17.11 -11.85
N SER A 173 11.24 -18.26 -11.30
CA SER A 173 10.71 -18.35 -9.95
C SER A 173 11.77 -18.03 -8.90
N LEU A 174 12.99 -18.52 -9.06
CA LEU A 174 14.12 -18.15 -8.20
C LEU A 174 14.43 -16.66 -8.29
N LEU A 175 14.40 -16.09 -9.49
CA LEU A 175 14.64 -14.66 -9.69
C LEU A 175 13.61 -13.80 -8.92
N ILE A 176 12.32 -14.17 -8.98
CA ILE A 176 11.28 -13.50 -8.20
C ILE A 176 11.53 -13.65 -6.71
N LEU A 177 11.87 -14.86 -6.25
CA LEU A 177 12.15 -15.14 -4.84
C LEU A 177 13.28 -14.26 -4.31
N PHE A 178 14.45 -14.26 -4.99
CA PHE A 178 15.59 -13.45 -4.57
C PHE A 178 15.30 -11.95 -4.61
N THR A 179 14.62 -11.47 -5.66
CA THR A 179 14.23 -10.06 -5.76
C THR A 179 13.32 -9.65 -4.60
N ASN A 180 12.32 -10.48 -4.25
CA ASN A 180 11.42 -10.19 -3.14
C ASN A 180 12.11 -10.28 -1.77
N LEU A 181 13.01 -11.23 -1.56
CA LEU A 181 13.80 -11.33 -0.32
C LEU A 181 14.68 -10.08 -0.13
N LEU A 182 15.39 -9.65 -1.17
CA LEU A 182 16.20 -8.44 -1.14
C LEU A 182 15.34 -7.20 -0.88
N ALA A 183 14.25 -7.05 -1.61
CA ALA A 183 13.32 -5.93 -1.42
C ALA A 183 12.75 -5.91 0.01
N LYS A 184 12.32 -7.06 0.53
CA LYS A 184 11.83 -7.17 1.91
C LYS A 184 12.88 -6.78 2.94
N ALA A 185 14.13 -7.25 2.77
CA ALA A 185 15.23 -6.91 3.67
C ALA A 185 15.50 -5.39 3.66
N ILE A 186 15.55 -4.77 2.48
CA ILE A 186 15.77 -3.32 2.32
C ILE A 186 14.62 -2.52 2.98
N PHE A 187 13.36 -2.84 2.67
CA PHE A 187 12.22 -2.12 3.23
C PHE A 187 12.11 -2.29 4.75
N THR A 188 12.38 -3.48 5.28
CA THR A 188 12.40 -3.73 6.72
C THR A 188 13.50 -2.92 7.41
N TRP A 189 14.70 -2.86 6.82
CA TRP A 189 15.78 -2.04 7.33
C TRP A 189 15.43 -0.55 7.33
N LEU A 190 14.84 -0.04 6.24
CA LEU A 190 14.38 1.35 6.14
C LEU A 190 13.28 1.67 7.16
N ALA A 191 12.30 0.79 7.35
CA ALA A 191 11.22 0.95 8.32
C ALA A 191 11.77 1.01 9.75
N ASN A 192 12.68 0.12 10.12
CA ASN A 192 13.32 0.10 11.42
C ASN A 192 14.15 1.37 11.68
N ARG A 193 14.91 1.83 10.70
CA ARG A 193 15.68 3.08 10.79
C ARG A 193 14.76 4.29 10.99
N SER A 194 13.66 4.35 10.25
CA SER A 194 12.65 5.40 10.39
C SER A 194 12.00 5.39 11.78
N ALA A 195 11.66 4.22 12.30
CA ALA A 195 11.09 4.07 13.65
C ALA A 195 12.05 4.53 14.76
N GLN A 196 13.36 4.24 14.63
CA GLN A 196 14.38 4.68 15.60
C GLN A 196 14.57 6.21 15.58
N THR A 197 14.57 6.81 14.41
CA THR A 197 14.68 8.28 14.26
C THR A 197 13.50 8.99 14.92
N GLY A 198 12.28 8.48 14.75
CA GLY A 198 11.08 9.00 15.42
C GLY A 198 11.16 8.91 16.96
N LYS A 199 11.63 7.78 17.48
CA LYS A 199 11.82 7.61 18.95
C LYS A 199 12.89 8.56 19.51
N ARG A 200 14.00 8.76 18.81
CA ARG A 200 15.08 9.65 19.22
C ARG A 200 14.64 11.12 19.27
N ASN A 201 13.88 11.56 18.28
CA ASN A 201 13.34 12.93 18.25
C ASN A 201 12.31 13.16 19.37
N ASN A 202 11.48 12.18 19.68
CA ASN A 202 10.52 12.26 20.80
C ASN A 202 11.23 12.30 22.16
N LYS A 203 12.35 11.55 22.32
CA LYS A 203 13.14 11.58 23.57
C LYS A 203 13.77 12.95 23.79
N LYS A 204 14.44 13.52 22.78
CA LYS A 204 15.02 14.86 22.84
C LYS A 204 13.98 15.95 23.17
N ARG A 205 12.77 15.83 22.64
CA ARG A 205 11.67 16.77 22.87
C ARG A 205 11.09 16.70 24.29
N LYS A 206 11.21 15.53 24.96
CA LYS A 206 10.85 15.37 26.37
C LYS A 206 11.91 15.95 27.31
N GLU A 207 13.19 15.84 26.96
CA GLU A 207 14.31 16.34 27.74
C GLU A 207 14.45 17.89 27.67
N THR A 208 13.96 18.53 26.61
CA THR A 208 13.94 19.98 26.43
C THR A 208 12.73 20.70 27.02
N LYS A 209 11.76 19.98 27.64
CA LYS A 209 10.72 20.63 28.43
C LYS A 209 11.26 20.88 29.84
N PRO A 210 11.47 22.17 30.26
CA PRO A 210 11.74 22.45 31.66
C PRO A 210 10.57 21.97 32.48
N SER A 211 10.87 21.28 33.60
CA SER A 211 9.92 20.97 34.65
C SER A 211 9.40 22.31 35.22
N CYS A 212 8.26 22.77 34.72
CA CYS A 212 7.52 23.80 35.44
C CYS A 212 6.92 23.12 36.67
N ILE A 213 7.55 23.41 37.82
CA ILE A 213 6.99 23.24 39.17
C ILE A 213 5.94 24.32 39.37
#